data_ee78e4c1479f59842038f8f29d482c5d
#
_entry.id   ee78e4c1479f59842038f8f29d482c5d
#
_cell.length_a   1.000
_cell.length_b   1.000
_cell.length_c   1.000
_cell.angle_alpha   90.00
_cell.angle_beta   90.00
_cell.angle_gamma   90.00
#
_symmetry.space_group_name_H-M   'P 1'
#
loop_
_entity.id
_entity.type
_entity.pdbx_description
1 polymer ?
#
loop_
_entity_poly.entity_id
_entity_poly.type
_entity_poly.pdbx_seq_one_letter_code
_entity_poly.pdbx_strand_id
1 'polypeptide(L)'
;DALVLAYSQAVLVAAAGNDGRPNEPLCRGAPMYPANHAWVLGVMARTEFPNAKGDYLAGFSNWDCKTSNGNEYELMAPGAAVWSTLPGDSYSAWSGTSMAAPVVAGIAALARTRWPDKTTYSSRFIMGQVGATGGNLKAITPLKGPAVSYPQADAYNALTSTPSPELSFEELWLFDEVAQGDGNDGDGRVDSGETVELAIVIRNRWGKADNVVATLSTP
;
A
#
# COMPACT_ATOMS: atom_id res chain seq x y z
N ASP A 1 -12.30 16.71 -4.73
CA ASP A 1 -11.73 16.10 -3.53
C ASP A 1 -10.40 16.80 -3.19
N ALA A 2 -10.28 17.34 -1.97
CA ALA A 2 -9.11 18.12 -1.53
C ALA A 2 -7.80 17.28 -1.53
N LEU A 3 -7.87 15.98 -1.23
CA LEU A 3 -6.71 15.10 -1.26
C LEU A 3 -6.19 14.89 -2.69
N VAL A 4 -7.05 14.75 -3.68
CA VAL A 4 -6.66 14.63 -5.09
C VAL A 4 -5.95 15.89 -5.57
N LEU A 5 -6.44 17.06 -5.20
CA LEU A 5 -5.79 18.34 -5.52
C LEU A 5 -4.42 18.46 -4.85
N ALA A 6 -4.32 18.14 -3.56
CA ALA A 6 -3.06 18.15 -2.83
C ALA A 6 -2.06 17.13 -3.39
N TYR A 7 -2.51 15.92 -3.74
CA TYR A 7 -1.70 14.87 -4.33
C TYR A 7 -1.04 15.28 -5.65
N SER A 8 -1.73 16.07 -6.47
CA SER A 8 -1.14 16.57 -7.72
C SER A 8 0.10 17.44 -7.50
N GLN A 9 0.26 18.03 -6.32
CA GLN A 9 1.33 18.97 -5.98
C GLN A 9 2.38 18.41 -5.03
N ALA A 10 2.01 17.47 -4.17
CA ALA A 10 2.83 16.95 -3.09
C ALA A 10 2.64 15.45 -2.87
N VAL A 11 3.64 14.81 -2.27
CA VAL A 11 3.49 13.46 -1.69
C VAL A 11 2.80 13.60 -0.35
N LEU A 12 1.70 12.90 -0.18
CA LEU A 12 0.93 12.88 1.05
C LEU A 12 1.35 11.67 1.90
N VAL A 13 1.66 11.90 3.16
CA VAL A 13 2.10 10.87 4.10
C VAL A 13 1.27 10.97 5.38
N ALA A 14 0.79 9.86 5.89
CA ALA A 14 0.02 9.83 7.12
C ALA A 14 0.33 8.61 7.99
N ALA A 15 0.21 8.80 9.30
CA ALA A 15 0.35 7.75 10.29
C ALA A 15 -0.83 6.77 10.25
N ALA A 16 -0.57 5.47 10.30
CA ALA A 16 -1.59 4.42 10.25
C ALA A 16 -2.48 4.32 11.49
N GLY A 17 -2.08 4.96 12.60
CA GLY A 17 -2.78 4.90 13.89
C GLY A 17 -2.16 3.91 14.87
N ASN A 18 -2.56 4.00 16.14
CA ASN A 18 -1.89 3.35 17.27
C ASN A 18 -2.82 2.45 18.10
N ASP A 19 -3.82 1.84 17.49
CA ASP A 19 -4.79 0.98 18.17
C ASP A 19 -4.42 -0.51 18.14
N GLY A 20 -3.34 -0.87 17.47
CA GLY A 20 -2.92 -2.26 17.26
C GLY A 20 -3.92 -3.08 16.43
N ARG A 21 -4.62 -2.43 15.49
CA ARG A 21 -5.72 -3.00 14.72
C ARG A 21 -5.42 -3.06 13.22
N PRO A 22 -6.01 -4.05 12.52
CA PRO A 22 -6.01 -4.06 11.07
C PRO A 22 -6.94 -2.99 10.49
N ASN A 23 -6.70 -2.62 9.23
CA ASN A 23 -7.45 -1.58 8.52
C ASN A 23 -8.83 -2.01 7.98
N GLU A 24 -9.16 -3.30 7.99
CA GLU A 24 -10.39 -3.81 7.37
C GLU A 24 -11.30 -4.56 8.35
N PRO A 25 -12.64 -4.47 8.15
CA PRO A 25 -13.62 -5.18 8.98
C PRO A 25 -13.45 -6.71 8.97
N LEU A 26 -13.04 -7.29 7.82
CA LEU A 26 -12.78 -8.74 7.70
C LEU A 26 -11.65 -9.20 8.62
N CYS A 27 -10.69 -8.31 8.90
CA CYS A 27 -9.64 -8.52 9.88
C CYS A 27 -9.99 -8.00 11.28
N ARG A 28 -11.23 -7.63 11.53
CA ARG A 28 -11.75 -7.05 12.77
C ARG A 28 -11.15 -5.68 13.10
N GLY A 29 -10.89 -4.88 12.12
CA GLY A 29 -10.41 -3.52 12.24
C GLY A 29 -11.29 -2.52 11.51
N ALA A 30 -10.81 -1.29 11.44
CA ALA A 30 -11.41 -0.19 10.70
C ALA A 30 -10.32 0.67 10.06
N PRO A 31 -10.56 1.20 8.86
CA PRO A 31 -9.59 2.07 8.19
C PRO A 31 -9.36 3.35 8.98
N MET A 32 -8.10 3.80 9.04
CA MET A 32 -7.72 5.07 9.65
C MET A 32 -7.45 6.09 8.55
N TYR A 33 -8.29 7.09 8.46
CA TYR A 33 -8.12 8.17 7.49
C TYR A 33 -7.29 9.33 8.08
N PRO A 34 -6.45 10.01 7.25
CA PRO A 34 -6.32 9.84 5.79
C PRO A 34 -5.37 8.71 5.35
N ALA A 35 -4.72 7.97 6.26
CA ALA A 35 -3.69 6.99 5.92
C ALA A 35 -4.21 5.86 5.01
N ASN A 36 -5.48 5.49 5.16
CA ASN A 36 -6.15 4.46 4.37
C ASN A 36 -6.71 4.98 3.02
N HIS A 37 -6.14 6.04 2.48
CA HIS A 37 -6.59 6.64 1.23
C HIS A 37 -5.58 6.40 0.12
N ALA A 38 -6.02 5.94 -1.04
CA ALA A 38 -5.17 5.58 -2.18
C ALA A 38 -4.16 6.66 -2.65
N TRP A 39 -4.36 7.92 -2.25
CA TRP A 39 -3.51 9.06 -2.58
C TRP A 39 -2.52 9.43 -1.46
N VAL A 40 -2.46 8.62 -0.41
CA VAL A 40 -1.66 8.89 0.79
C VAL A 40 -0.77 7.69 1.06
N LEU A 41 0.50 7.90 1.37
CA LEU A 41 1.36 6.86 1.92
C LEU A 41 0.99 6.65 3.38
N GLY A 42 0.30 5.55 3.67
CA GLY A 42 -0.02 5.12 5.02
C GLY A 42 1.18 4.44 5.67
N VAL A 43 1.64 4.95 6.81
CA VAL A 43 2.87 4.52 7.44
C VAL A 43 2.61 3.80 8.76
N MET A 44 3.01 2.55 8.81
CA MET A 44 3.02 1.71 10.02
C MET A 44 4.30 1.89 10.81
N ALA A 45 4.24 1.70 12.13
CA ALA A 45 5.41 1.77 12.98
C ALA A 45 6.08 0.39 13.14
N ARG A 46 7.39 0.33 12.91
CA ARG A 46 8.20 -0.85 13.26
C ARG A 46 9.09 -0.61 14.47
N THR A 47 9.46 -1.69 15.13
CA THR A 47 10.51 -1.75 16.15
C THR A 47 11.88 -1.92 15.50
N GLU A 48 12.94 -1.62 16.23
CA GLU A 48 14.33 -1.85 15.76
C GLU A 48 14.63 -3.35 15.65
N PHE A 49 14.22 -4.11 16.65
CA PHE A 49 14.43 -5.57 16.70
C PHE A 49 13.10 -6.31 16.65
N PRO A 50 13.07 -7.51 16.06
CA PRO A 50 11.85 -8.30 16.01
C PRO A 50 11.46 -8.81 17.42
N ASN A 51 10.18 -9.10 17.61
CA ASN A 51 9.69 -9.79 18.79
C ASN A 51 10.09 -11.30 18.76
N ALA A 52 9.68 -12.05 19.79
CA ALA A 52 9.97 -13.49 19.88
C ALA A 52 9.43 -14.34 18.70
N LYS A 53 8.47 -13.81 17.93
CA LYS A 53 7.95 -14.47 16.72
C LYS A 53 8.68 -14.04 15.44
N GLY A 54 9.65 -13.15 15.56
CA GLY A 54 10.35 -12.55 14.43
C GLY A 54 9.57 -11.43 13.75
N ASP A 55 8.54 -10.88 14.38
CA ASP A 55 7.72 -9.82 13.83
C ASP A 55 8.29 -8.43 14.19
N TYR A 56 8.35 -7.53 13.22
CA TYR A 56 8.91 -6.18 13.38
C TYR A 56 7.85 -5.10 13.64
N LEU A 57 6.57 -5.37 13.39
CA LEU A 57 5.51 -4.39 13.64
C LEU A 57 5.45 -4.05 15.13
N ALA A 58 5.43 -2.75 15.45
CA ALA A 58 5.23 -2.31 16.82
C ALA A 58 3.83 -2.71 17.29
N GLY A 59 3.70 -3.26 18.49
CA GLY A 59 2.45 -3.84 18.98
C GLY A 59 1.26 -2.86 19.08
N PHE A 60 1.54 -1.57 19.09
CA PHE A 60 0.51 -0.52 19.03
C PHE A 60 0.13 -0.13 17.59
N SER A 61 0.98 -0.39 16.59
CA SER A 61 0.73 0.07 15.23
C SER A 61 -0.50 -0.58 14.62
N ASN A 62 -1.36 0.23 14.02
CA ASN A 62 -2.33 -0.30 13.08
C ASN A 62 -1.59 -0.90 11.88
N TRP A 63 -2.21 -1.83 11.19
CA TRP A 63 -1.59 -2.59 10.11
C TRP A 63 -2.60 -2.96 9.02
N ASP A 64 -2.10 -3.22 7.82
CA ASP A 64 -2.89 -3.65 6.69
C ASP A 64 -2.98 -5.19 6.65
N CYS A 65 -4.17 -5.74 6.52
CA CYS A 65 -4.32 -7.19 6.47
C CYS A 65 -4.23 -7.80 5.07
N LYS A 66 -4.06 -7.00 4.05
CA LYS A 66 -3.87 -7.45 2.64
C LYS A 66 -4.94 -8.41 2.13
N THR A 67 -6.19 -8.18 2.47
CA THR A 67 -7.26 -9.16 2.20
C THR A 67 -7.93 -9.03 0.86
N SER A 68 -7.70 -8.18 -0.02
CA SER A 68 -8.26 -8.26 -1.37
C SER A 68 -8.32 -6.96 -2.19
N ASN A 69 -8.44 -5.81 -1.56
CA ASN A 69 -8.77 -4.59 -2.30
C ASN A 69 -7.63 -3.56 -2.36
N GLY A 70 -6.40 -4.01 -2.27
CA GLY A 70 -5.25 -3.14 -2.29
C GLY A 70 -4.81 -2.71 -0.89
N ASN A 71 -3.53 -2.52 -0.75
CA ASN A 71 -2.93 -2.05 0.49
C ASN A 71 -3.30 -0.60 0.72
N GLU A 72 -3.79 -0.34 1.89
CA GLU A 72 -4.13 0.99 2.32
C GLU A 72 -3.04 1.58 3.22
N TYR A 73 -2.15 0.73 3.78
CA TYR A 73 -0.91 1.16 4.44
C TYR A 73 0.27 0.51 3.71
N GLU A 74 1.11 1.35 3.11
CA GLU A 74 2.08 0.90 2.11
C GLU A 74 3.35 0.33 2.72
N LEU A 75 3.84 0.91 3.83
CA LEU A 75 5.15 0.57 4.34
C LEU A 75 5.30 0.77 5.85
N MET A 76 6.36 0.16 6.39
CA MET A 76 6.77 0.36 7.77
C MET A 76 7.98 1.31 7.85
N ALA A 77 8.01 2.15 8.90
CA ALA A 77 9.18 2.94 9.25
C ALA A 77 9.47 2.87 10.76
N PRO A 78 10.69 3.20 11.21
CA PRO A 78 11.01 3.28 12.64
C PRO A 78 10.03 4.17 13.37
N GLY A 79 9.31 3.62 14.35
CA GLY A 79 8.29 4.34 15.10
C GLY A 79 8.25 3.97 16.58
N ALA A 80 9.16 3.15 17.08
CA ALA A 80 9.28 2.79 18.49
C ALA A 80 10.57 3.38 19.07
N ALA A 81 10.46 4.09 20.19
CA ALA A 81 11.55 4.74 20.92
C ALA A 81 12.40 5.67 20.04
N VAL A 82 11.76 6.46 19.18
CA VAL A 82 12.43 7.42 18.28
C VAL A 82 12.81 8.66 19.07
N TRP A 83 14.11 8.92 19.17
CA TRP A 83 14.66 10.13 19.80
C TRP A 83 14.45 11.35 18.91
N SER A 84 13.94 12.43 19.47
CA SER A 84 13.77 13.70 18.77
C SER A 84 13.83 14.89 19.75
N THR A 85 13.88 16.09 19.17
CA THR A 85 13.86 17.34 19.91
C THR A 85 12.48 17.62 20.51
N LEU A 86 12.48 18.24 21.70
CA LEU A 86 11.30 18.76 22.37
C LEU A 86 11.45 20.25 22.67
N PRO A 87 10.35 20.96 22.93
CA PRO A 87 10.43 22.34 23.41
C PRO A 87 11.28 22.45 24.67
N GLY A 88 11.99 23.57 24.83
CA GLY A 88 12.83 23.83 26.00
C GLY A 88 14.20 23.15 25.94
N ASP A 89 14.79 23.05 24.74
CA ASP A 89 16.14 22.51 24.49
C ASP A 89 16.34 21.10 25.07
N SER A 90 15.32 20.28 24.98
CA SER A 90 15.34 18.93 25.49
C SER A 90 15.14 17.87 24.40
N TYR A 91 15.42 16.62 24.76
CA TYR A 91 15.27 15.47 23.86
C TYR A 91 14.53 14.35 24.60
N SER A 92 13.72 13.61 23.89
CA SER A 92 13.08 12.40 24.44
C SER A 92 12.81 11.38 23.34
N ALA A 93 12.66 10.14 23.75
CA ALA A 93 12.23 9.04 22.90
C ALA A 93 10.72 8.87 22.98
N TRP A 94 10.05 8.96 21.82
CA TRP A 94 8.61 8.73 21.71
C TRP A 94 8.33 7.55 20.78
N SER A 95 7.16 6.94 20.98
CA SER A 95 6.69 5.83 20.16
C SER A 95 5.32 6.13 19.56
N GLY A 96 5.16 5.79 18.28
CA GLY A 96 3.91 6.00 17.56
C GLY A 96 4.11 5.94 16.06
N THR A 97 3.06 5.67 15.32
CA THR A 97 3.04 5.84 13.86
C THR A 97 3.27 7.30 13.46
N SER A 98 2.99 8.24 14.38
CA SER A 98 3.33 9.66 14.24
C SER A 98 4.83 9.93 14.20
N MET A 99 5.68 9.03 14.75
CA MET A 99 7.15 9.11 14.66
C MET A 99 7.65 8.41 13.40
N ALA A 100 6.93 7.43 12.89
CA ALA A 100 7.26 6.74 11.65
C ALA A 100 6.96 7.60 10.39
N ALA A 101 5.83 8.28 10.37
CA ALA A 101 5.41 9.10 9.22
C ALA A 101 6.44 10.18 8.80
N PRO A 102 7.04 10.98 9.69
CA PRO A 102 8.04 11.97 9.30
C PRO A 102 9.34 11.37 8.75
N VAL A 103 9.71 10.14 9.11
CA VAL A 103 10.83 9.43 8.48
C VAL A 103 10.54 9.21 6.99
N VAL A 104 9.35 8.73 6.67
CA VAL A 104 8.90 8.54 5.29
C VAL A 104 8.80 9.87 4.54
N ALA A 105 8.27 10.90 5.18
CA ALA A 105 8.21 12.25 4.58
C ALA A 105 9.62 12.79 4.25
N GLY A 106 10.60 12.56 5.13
CA GLY A 106 12.01 12.92 4.89
C GLY A 106 12.60 12.18 3.69
N ILE A 107 12.33 10.86 3.56
CA ILE A 107 12.77 10.06 2.41
C ILE A 107 12.10 10.56 1.12
N ALA A 108 10.80 10.89 1.17
CA ALA A 108 10.09 11.45 0.02
C ALA A 108 10.67 12.81 -0.42
N ALA A 109 11.09 13.65 0.54
CA ALA A 109 11.77 14.90 0.25
C ALA A 109 13.13 14.67 -0.42
N LEU A 110 13.93 13.71 0.05
CA LEU A 110 15.19 13.31 -0.58
C LEU A 110 14.94 12.76 -2.01
N ALA A 111 13.95 11.90 -2.19
CA ALA A 111 13.56 11.39 -3.50
C ALA A 111 13.14 12.55 -4.43
N ARG A 112 12.37 13.51 -3.95
CA ARG A 112 11.99 14.70 -4.72
C ARG A 112 13.20 15.58 -5.09
N THR A 113 14.23 15.64 -4.25
CA THR A 113 15.48 16.33 -4.58
C THR A 113 16.24 15.63 -5.72
N ARG A 114 16.20 14.30 -5.75
CA ARG A 114 16.80 13.48 -6.81
C ARG A 114 16.04 13.61 -8.13
N TRP A 115 14.72 13.71 -8.08
CA TRP A 115 13.81 13.83 -9.25
C TRP A 115 12.94 15.10 -9.10
N PRO A 116 13.50 16.30 -9.36
CA PRO A 116 12.82 17.57 -9.07
C PRO A 116 11.71 17.91 -10.07
N ASP A 117 11.78 17.44 -11.30
CA ASP A 117 10.79 17.73 -12.32
C ASP A 117 9.47 16.98 -12.03
N LYS A 118 8.47 17.72 -11.59
CA LYS A 118 7.15 17.17 -11.24
C LYS A 118 6.34 16.72 -12.45
N THR A 119 6.67 17.19 -13.65
CA THR A 119 5.97 16.81 -14.87
C THR A 119 6.37 15.40 -15.29
N THR A 120 7.66 15.12 -15.29
CA THR A 120 8.20 13.78 -15.61
C THR A 120 8.06 12.82 -14.43
N TYR A 121 8.30 13.30 -13.22
CA TYR A 121 8.30 12.52 -11.98
C TYR A 121 7.17 13.00 -11.04
N SER A 122 5.97 12.52 -11.27
CA SER A 122 4.78 12.89 -10.50
C SER A 122 4.91 12.52 -9.01
N SER A 123 3.95 12.94 -8.19
CA SER A 123 3.87 12.52 -6.79
C SER A 123 3.74 11.01 -6.66
N ARG A 124 3.00 10.36 -7.60
CA ARG A 124 2.88 8.90 -7.65
C ARG A 124 4.22 8.20 -7.89
N PHE A 125 5.06 8.75 -8.76
CA PHE A 125 6.42 8.23 -8.97
C PHE A 125 7.21 8.25 -7.65
N ILE A 126 7.20 9.37 -6.94
CA ILE A 126 7.92 9.50 -5.65
C ILE A 126 7.32 8.55 -4.60
N MET A 127 6.00 8.41 -4.55
CA MET A 127 5.35 7.42 -3.67
C MET A 127 5.83 6.00 -3.96
N GLY A 128 5.91 5.61 -5.23
CA GLY A 128 6.45 4.32 -5.64
C GLY A 128 7.90 4.11 -5.25
N GLN A 129 8.75 5.14 -5.43
CA GLN A 129 10.15 5.10 -4.99
C GLN A 129 10.27 4.87 -3.48
N VAL A 130 9.40 5.47 -2.69
CA VAL A 130 9.45 5.36 -1.23
C VAL A 130 8.76 4.10 -0.72
N GLY A 131 7.60 3.77 -1.29
CA GLY A 131 6.73 2.69 -0.80
C GLY A 131 7.12 1.29 -1.28
N ALA A 132 7.78 1.18 -2.45
CA ALA A 132 7.96 -0.12 -3.11
C ALA A 132 9.42 -0.49 -3.42
N THR A 133 10.41 0.28 -2.97
CA THR A 133 11.83 -0.04 -3.19
C THR A 133 12.52 -0.62 -1.96
N GLY A 134 11.95 -0.49 -0.78
CA GLY A 134 12.46 -1.09 0.45
C GLY A 134 12.26 -2.61 0.48
N GLY A 135 13.17 -3.33 1.10
CA GLY A 135 13.02 -4.77 1.33
C GLY A 135 11.85 -5.09 2.24
N ASN A 136 11.15 -6.18 1.96
CA ASN A 136 10.06 -6.64 2.81
C ASN A 136 10.56 -7.21 4.13
N LEU A 137 9.96 -6.75 5.23
CA LEU A 137 10.15 -7.31 6.56
C LEU A 137 8.88 -8.01 7.02
N LYS A 138 9.05 -9.14 7.70
CA LYS A 138 7.97 -9.80 8.40
C LYS A 138 7.39 -8.86 9.47
N ALA A 139 6.18 -8.41 9.25
CA ALA A 139 5.55 -7.42 10.11
C ALA A 139 4.86 -8.07 11.30
N ILE A 140 3.94 -8.98 11.03
CA ILE A 140 3.08 -9.61 12.03
C ILE A 140 2.73 -11.04 11.64
N THR A 141 2.61 -11.89 12.66
CA THR A 141 2.01 -13.23 12.55
C THR A 141 0.61 -13.16 13.16
N PRO A 142 -0.47 -13.09 12.38
CA PRO A 142 -1.82 -13.06 12.88
C PRO A 142 -2.17 -14.33 13.66
N LEU A 143 -3.20 -14.27 14.52
CA LEU A 143 -3.70 -15.45 15.23
C LEU A 143 -4.29 -16.49 14.27
N LYS A 144 -4.79 -16.05 13.11
CA LYS A 144 -5.26 -16.91 12.00
C LYS A 144 -4.73 -16.36 10.69
N GLY A 145 -4.17 -17.23 9.87
CA GLY A 145 -3.61 -16.89 8.56
C GLY A 145 -2.09 -16.84 8.51
N PRO A 146 -1.53 -16.63 7.33
CA PRO A 146 -0.09 -16.54 7.12
C PRO A 146 0.50 -15.27 7.73
N ALA A 147 1.82 -15.28 7.95
CA ALA A 147 2.54 -14.07 8.34
C ALA A 147 2.46 -13.03 7.22
N VAL A 148 2.29 -11.76 7.60
CA VAL A 148 2.22 -10.63 6.67
C VAL A 148 3.53 -9.86 6.72
N SER A 149 4.04 -9.50 5.53
CA SER A 149 5.26 -8.72 5.37
C SER A 149 4.97 -7.45 4.58
N TYR A 150 5.67 -6.37 4.93
CA TYR A 150 5.55 -5.07 4.26
C TYR A 150 6.93 -4.53 3.91
N PRO A 151 7.01 -3.67 2.87
CA PRO A 151 8.21 -2.88 2.63
C PRO A 151 8.56 -2.05 3.86
N GLN A 152 9.85 -1.90 4.11
CA GLN A 152 10.35 -0.92 5.08
C GLN A 152 10.82 0.34 4.36
N ALA A 153 10.72 1.47 5.00
CA ALA A 153 11.30 2.72 4.51
C ALA A 153 12.83 2.58 4.39
N ASP A 154 13.35 2.76 3.19
CA ASP A 154 14.77 2.64 2.86
C ASP A 154 15.17 3.80 1.95
N ALA A 155 15.91 4.76 2.50
CA ALA A 155 16.31 5.96 1.78
C ALA A 155 17.29 5.65 0.62
N TYR A 156 18.18 4.67 0.80
CA TYR A 156 19.14 4.31 -0.23
C TYR A 156 18.43 3.68 -1.44
N ASN A 157 17.60 2.67 -1.19
CA ASN A 157 16.85 2.03 -2.26
C ASN A 157 15.84 2.98 -2.93
N ALA A 158 15.20 3.85 -2.15
CA ALA A 158 14.31 4.88 -2.71
C ALA A 158 15.01 5.82 -3.72
N LEU A 159 16.33 6.02 -3.58
CA LEU A 159 17.10 6.89 -4.45
C LEU A 159 17.82 6.17 -5.60
N THR A 160 18.03 4.86 -5.50
CA THR A 160 18.90 4.09 -6.41
C THR A 160 18.21 2.96 -7.14
N SER A 161 17.09 2.45 -6.61
CA SER A 161 16.37 1.31 -7.16
C SER A 161 15.16 1.75 -7.99
N THR A 162 14.69 0.86 -8.87
CA THR A 162 13.43 1.04 -9.59
C THR A 162 12.32 0.30 -8.85
N PRO A 163 11.14 0.93 -8.60
CA PRO A 163 10.02 0.24 -7.96
C PRO A 163 9.55 -0.94 -8.81
N SER A 164 9.31 -2.06 -8.18
CA SER A 164 8.63 -3.18 -8.82
C SER A 164 7.16 -2.84 -9.10
N PRO A 165 6.55 -3.34 -10.17
CA PRO A 165 5.12 -3.21 -10.38
C PRO A 165 4.37 -3.98 -9.28
N GLU A 166 3.28 -3.40 -8.83
CA GLU A 166 2.33 -4.07 -7.93
C GLU A 166 0.98 -4.14 -8.64
N LEU A 167 0.66 -5.33 -9.11
CA LEU A 167 -0.58 -5.60 -9.83
C LEU A 167 -1.61 -6.17 -8.85
N SER A 168 -2.80 -5.58 -8.82
CA SER A 168 -3.96 -6.10 -8.11
C SER A 168 -5.13 -6.25 -9.05
N PHE A 169 -5.90 -7.31 -8.88
CA PHE A 169 -7.21 -7.46 -9.49
C PHE A 169 -8.18 -6.50 -8.78
N GLU A 170 -8.97 -5.75 -9.55
CA GLU A 170 -9.97 -4.85 -9.00
C GLU A 170 -11.38 -5.30 -9.28
N GLU A 171 -11.69 -5.55 -10.54
CA GLU A 171 -13.04 -5.86 -10.97
C GLU A 171 -13.06 -6.85 -12.12
N LEU A 172 -14.11 -7.61 -12.19
CA LEU A 172 -14.49 -8.45 -13.32
C LEU A 172 -15.88 -8.03 -13.77
N TRP A 173 -15.99 -7.70 -15.02
CA TRP A 173 -17.27 -7.45 -15.67
C TRP A 173 -17.55 -8.60 -16.62
N LEU A 174 -18.74 -9.17 -16.51
CA LEU A 174 -19.27 -10.15 -17.45
C LEU A 174 -20.27 -9.42 -18.35
N PHE A 175 -20.05 -9.48 -19.64
CA PHE A 175 -20.99 -8.99 -20.65
C PHE A 175 -21.60 -10.20 -21.33
N ASP A 176 -22.83 -10.46 -20.98
CA ASP A 176 -23.69 -11.51 -21.53
C ASP A 176 -24.75 -10.80 -22.39
N GLU A 177 -24.30 -10.14 -23.45
CA GLU A 177 -25.19 -9.51 -24.40
C GLU A 177 -25.66 -10.51 -25.45
N VAL A 178 -26.97 -10.51 -25.74
CA VAL A 178 -27.57 -11.35 -26.76
C VAL A 178 -27.07 -10.92 -28.14
N ALA A 179 -26.00 -11.54 -28.63
CA ALA A 179 -25.58 -11.43 -30.01
C ALA A 179 -26.29 -12.55 -30.81
N GLN A 180 -26.81 -12.20 -31.97
CA GLN A 180 -27.58 -13.14 -32.80
C GLN A 180 -26.70 -14.31 -33.23
N GLY A 181 -26.94 -15.50 -32.67
CA GLY A 181 -26.32 -16.75 -33.09
C GLY A 181 -25.21 -17.33 -32.20
N ASP A 182 -24.94 -16.74 -31.02
CA ASP A 182 -23.90 -17.22 -30.09
C ASP A 182 -24.45 -18.04 -28.89
N GLY A 183 -25.77 -18.21 -28.82
CA GLY A 183 -26.40 -18.97 -27.74
C GLY A 183 -26.66 -18.18 -26.45
N ASN A 184 -26.26 -16.89 -26.40
CA ASN A 184 -26.46 -16.04 -25.24
C ASN A 184 -27.93 -15.73 -25.01
N ASP A 185 -28.39 -15.79 -23.78
CA ASP A 185 -29.76 -15.48 -23.38
C ASP A 185 -29.90 -14.21 -22.55
N GLY A 186 -28.78 -13.57 -22.16
CA GLY A 186 -28.75 -12.29 -21.46
C GLY A 186 -29.17 -12.37 -19.99
N ASP A 187 -29.14 -13.54 -19.37
CA ASP A 187 -29.61 -13.74 -18.00
C ASP A 187 -28.54 -13.39 -16.92
N GLY A 188 -27.34 -13.01 -17.36
CA GLY A 188 -26.21 -12.64 -16.48
C GLY A 188 -25.45 -13.83 -15.92
N ARG A 189 -25.66 -15.02 -16.48
CA ARG A 189 -24.94 -16.25 -16.14
C ARG A 189 -24.19 -16.76 -17.35
N VAL A 190 -23.24 -17.64 -17.12
CA VAL A 190 -22.50 -18.30 -18.20
C VAL A 190 -23.00 -19.74 -18.29
N ASP A 191 -23.74 -20.02 -19.32
CA ASP A 191 -24.28 -21.35 -19.59
C ASP A 191 -23.47 -22.10 -20.66
N SER A 192 -23.73 -23.41 -20.75
CA SER A 192 -22.99 -24.24 -21.69
C SER A 192 -23.35 -23.91 -23.15
N GLY A 193 -22.38 -23.49 -23.92
CA GLY A 193 -22.53 -23.13 -25.33
C GLY A 193 -22.65 -21.64 -25.61
N GLU A 194 -22.62 -20.81 -24.56
CA GLU A 194 -22.59 -19.35 -24.69
C GLU A 194 -21.20 -18.83 -24.92
N THR A 195 -21.16 -17.68 -25.61
CA THR A 195 -19.94 -16.87 -25.77
C THR A 195 -20.15 -15.58 -25.00
N VAL A 196 -19.33 -15.34 -23.97
CA VAL A 196 -19.41 -14.16 -23.13
C VAL A 196 -18.11 -13.34 -23.23
N GLU A 197 -18.23 -12.04 -23.07
CA GLU A 197 -17.06 -11.15 -22.96
C GLU A 197 -16.73 -10.89 -21.49
N LEU A 198 -15.46 -11.07 -21.13
CA LEU A 198 -14.94 -10.78 -19.80
C LEU A 198 -14.02 -9.57 -19.86
N ALA A 199 -14.37 -8.50 -19.13
CA ALA A 199 -13.48 -7.38 -18.91
C ALA A 199 -12.88 -7.45 -17.51
N ILE A 200 -11.55 -7.51 -17.44
CA ILE A 200 -10.80 -7.58 -16.20
C ILE A 200 -10.11 -6.25 -15.95
N VAL A 201 -10.40 -5.61 -14.82
CA VAL A 201 -9.70 -4.41 -14.38
C VAL A 201 -8.55 -4.79 -13.48
N ILE A 202 -7.33 -4.44 -13.92
CA ILE A 202 -6.09 -4.64 -13.17
C ILE A 202 -5.51 -3.27 -12.85
N ARG A 203 -5.27 -3.01 -11.58
CA ARG A 203 -4.54 -1.84 -11.12
C ARG A 203 -3.06 -2.14 -11.00
N ASN A 204 -2.22 -1.25 -11.51
CA ASN A 204 -0.80 -1.21 -11.18
C ASN A 204 -0.53 -0.01 -10.25
N ARG A 205 -0.12 -0.27 -9.02
CA ARG A 205 0.14 0.80 -8.03
C ARG A 205 1.50 1.46 -8.23
N TRP A 206 2.53 0.66 -8.49
CA TRP A 206 3.93 1.12 -8.54
C TRP A 206 4.62 0.61 -9.80
N GLY A 207 5.74 1.19 -10.12
CA GLY A 207 6.63 0.73 -11.17
C GLY A 207 5.99 0.51 -12.54
N LYS A 208 6.82 0.30 -13.54
CA LYS A 208 6.37 -0.07 -14.89
C LYS A 208 6.12 -1.57 -14.93
N ALA A 209 4.95 -1.99 -15.41
CA ALA A 209 4.64 -3.37 -15.70
C ALA A 209 4.64 -3.59 -17.22
N ASP A 210 5.50 -4.46 -17.70
CA ASP A 210 5.55 -4.87 -19.08
C ASP A 210 5.08 -6.33 -19.20
N ASN A 211 4.45 -6.67 -20.33
CA ASN A 211 4.00 -8.04 -20.65
C ASN A 211 3.07 -8.64 -19.58
N VAL A 212 2.10 -7.85 -19.11
CA VAL A 212 1.10 -8.33 -18.15
C VAL A 212 0.22 -9.37 -18.84
N VAL A 213 0.13 -10.56 -18.24
CA VAL A 213 -0.71 -11.67 -18.72
C VAL A 213 -1.72 -12.02 -17.64
N ALA A 214 -2.99 -12.02 -17.98
CA ALA A 214 -4.06 -12.56 -17.15
C ALA A 214 -4.39 -13.97 -17.64
N THR A 215 -4.49 -14.94 -16.72
CA THR A 215 -4.86 -16.32 -17.05
C THR A 215 -6.15 -16.66 -16.32
N LEU A 216 -7.16 -17.06 -17.08
CA LEU A 216 -8.39 -17.62 -16.54
C LEU A 216 -8.21 -19.14 -16.43
N SER A 217 -8.43 -19.70 -15.25
CA SER A 217 -8.44 -21.15 -15.02
C SER A 217 -9.75 -21.57 -14.37
N THR A 218 -10.31 -22.66 -14.85
CA THR A 218 -11.42 -23.34 -14.16
C THR A 218 -10.85 -24.26 -13.08
N PRO A 219 -11.52 -24.42 -11.94
CA PRO A 219 -11.11 -25.32 -10.87
C PRO A 219 -11.12 -26.77 -11.27
#